data_f0fd79393178b6dd1e2893024c0c5ed8
#
_entry.id   f0fd79393178b6dd1e2893024c0c5ed8
#
_cell.length_a   1.000
_cell.length_b   1.000
_cell.length_c   1.000
_cell.angle_alpha   90.00
_cell.angle_beta   90.00
_cell.angle_gamma   90.00
#
_symmetry.space_group_name_H-M   'P 1'
#
loop_
_entity.id
_entity.type
_entity.pdbx_description
1 polymer ?
#
loop_
_entity_poly.entity_id
_entity_poly.type
_entity_poly.pdbx_seq_one_letter_code
_entity_poly.pdbx_strand_id
1 'polypeptide(L)'
;MKRTTIHISSALALLFGLAACTQDEAGFLPEGAEGTPIVFTATGLNPAATAIAGTRAPVDGNWEGVQSVAVLMDGTVKAYDVTPTNATLTSTDPYYWTNHKDITVTAWWPYTAGETTPPAVKVKANQSTQKDFEGSDLIVADGQTVTYGSPTLRFTHRTARVTIVLTDYTEESMGVQLTGLSTEGGNPAEIIPYDKGSNTYTALVAPQSVAAGTAFITCTFTNGKTFVYKMKNATDWQAGGEYTYTVSLAAAKDPGYTIEGNGSYTVTSADGLMNVAELVNGGKTDINITLDKNIDLTGKGWTPIGTNYEKRYKGTFDGRGHTIKGLTVTTNDQFVGLFGYLDKAGTVKNVVMEGIQITSNHMFGNTGGVAGFSWGTIENCSVSGSVSGTKCVGGVVGAQKAGSITGCSSSATVKGTVDVGGVAGEKWGSMTACYATGNVTVSYTHLTLPTIRL
;
A
#
# COMPACT_ATOMS: atom_id res chain seq x y z
N MET A 1 -71.20 6.47 30.48
CA MET A 1 -71.32 6.04 29.06
C MET A 1 -70.02 6.21 28.37
N LYS A 2 -69.26 5.11 28.15
CA LYS A 2 -68.30 4.91 27.06
C LYS A 2 -67.94 3.44 27.10
N ARG A 3 -68.29 2.79 26.04
CA ARG A 3 -68.09 1.35 25.85
C ARG A 3 -66.59 1.07 25.52
N THR A 4 -66.03 0.13 26.25
CA THR A 4 -64.69 -0.43 25.98
C THR A 4 -64.87 -1.70 25.16
N THR A 5 -64.33 -1.71 23.94
CA THR A 5 -64.34 -2.87 23.07
C THR A 5 -63.10 -3.72 23.38
N ILE A 6 -63.30 -4.95 23.79
CA ILE A 6 -62.27 -5.96 24.05
C ILE A 6 -62.07 -6.73 22.75
N HIS A 7 -60.88 -6.68 22.17
CA HIS A 7 -60.49 -7.61 21.11
C HIS A 7 -59.90 -8.89 21.73
N ILE A 8 -60.58 -9.98 21.51
CA ILE A 8 -60.15 -11.32 21.88
C ILE A 8 -59.29 -11.83 20.71
N SER A 9 -57.98 -11.94 20.91
CA SER A 9 -57.08 -12.66 20.01
C SER A 9 -57.08 -14.12 20.37
N SER A 10 -57.58 -14.93 19.49
CA SER A 10 -57.61 -16.40 19.64
C SER A 10 -56.20 -16.97 19.50
N ALA A 11 -55.58 -17.35 20.59
CA ALA A 11 -54.36 -18.19 20.59
C ALA A 11 -54.80 -19.64 20.43
N LEU A 12 -54.48 -20.23 19.29
CA LEU A 12 -54.64 -21.66 19.04
C LEU A 12 -53.47 -22.37 19.72
N ALA A 13 -53.70 -22.86 20.94
CA ALA A 13 -52.80 -23.72 21.64
C ALA A 13 -52.98 -25.15 21.14
N LEU A 14 -51.99 -25.67 20.42
CA LEU A 14 -51.91 -27.11 20.13
C LEU A 14 -51.46 -27.82 21.42
N LEU A 15 -52.38 -28.47 22.09
CA LEU A 15 -52.08 -29.43 23.16
C LEU A 15 -51.45 -30.68 22.54
N PHE A 16 -50.16 -30.89 22.73
CA PHE A 16 -49.57 -32.21 22.62
C PHE A 16 -49.81 -32.96 23.92
N GLY A 17 -50.65 -33.99 23.83
CA GLY A 17 -50.90 -34.89 24.94
C GLY A 17 -49.65 -35.69 25.31
N LEU A 18 -49.23 -35.55 26.57
CA LEU A 18 -48.26 -36.42 27.19
C LEU A 18 -48.90 -37.81 27.38
N ALA A 19 -48.63 -38.75 26.47
CA ALA A 19 -48.81 -40.14 26.74
C ALA A 19 -47.51 -40.66 27.36
N ALA A 20 -47.52 -40.90 28.67
CA ALA A 20 -46.49 -41.68 29.34
C ALA A 20 -46.59 -43.10 28.82
N CYS A 21 -45.58 -43.59 28.10
CA CYS A 21 -45.42 -45.00 27.75
C CYS A 21 -44.10 -45.54 28.26
N THR A 22 -44.27 -46.56 29.03
CA THR A 22 -43.35 -47.56 29.48
C THR A 22 -42.33 -48.04 28.45
N GLN A 23 -41.21 -48.44 29.00
CA GLN A 23 -40.03 -49.07 28.38
C GLN A 23 -40.35 -50.11 27.30
N ASP A 24 -39.31 -50.14 26.39
CA ASP A 24 -38.93 -51.25 25.51
C ASP A 24 -39.80 -51.53 24.28
N GLU A 25 -39.24 -51.10 23.18
CA GLU A 25 -38.84 -51.88 22.01
C GLU A 25 -38.35 -50.93 20.93
N ALA A 26 -37.30 -51.30 20.21
CA ALA A 26 -36.86 -50.61 19.00
C ALA A 26 -38.02 -50.68 17.98
N GLY A 27 -38.98 -49.76 18.13
CA GLY A 27 -40.21 -49.74 17.35
C GLY A 27 -39.89 -49.39 15.90
N PHE A 28 -40.01 -50.39 15.04
CA PHE A 28 -40.24 -50.14 13.62
C PHE A 28 -41.56 -49.35 13.50
N LEU A 29 -41.51 -48.25 12.70
CA LEU A 29 -42.77 -47.64 12.30
C LEU A 29 -43.65 -48.67 11.64
N PRO A 30 -45.00 -48.65 11.84
CA PRO A 30 -45.90 -49.61 11.22
C PRO A 30 -45.65 -49.65 9.70
N GLU A 31 -45.67 -50.86 9.13
CA GLU A 31 -45.60 -51.09 7.68
C GLU A 31 -46.69 -50.23 7.00
N GLY A 32 -46.31 -49.22 6.20
CA GLY A 32 -47.23 -48.29 5.52
C GLY A 32 -47.39 -46.90 6.16
N ALA A 33 -46.75 -46.60 7.28
CA ALA A 33 -46.67 -45.21 7.75
C ALA A 33 -45.51 -44.49 7.03
N GLU A 34 -45.80 -43.37 6.34
CA GLU A 34 -44.75 -42.46 5.87
C GLU A 34 -43.90 -42.05 7.07
N GLY A 35 -42.60 -42.33 7.03
CA GLY A 35 -41.68 -41.97 8.11
C GLY A 35 -41.66 -40.47 8.33
N THR A 36 -41.15 -40.02 9.47
CA THR A 36 -40.96 -38.61 9.74
C THR A 36 -39.88 -38.06 8.83
N PRO A 37 -40.14 -37.03 8.01
CA PRO A 37 -39.13 -36.42 7.15
C PRO A 37 -37.98 -35.84 7.97
N ILE A 38 -36.76 -36.04 7.49
CA ILE A 38 -35.57 -35.49 8.15
C ILE A 38 -35.39 -34.04 7.75
N VAL A 39 -35.40 -33.18 8.74
CA VAL A 39 -35.08 -31.74 8.62
C VAL A 39 -33.78 -31.52 9.38
N PHE A 40 -32.73 -31.09 8.71
CA PHE A 40 -31.44 -30.85 9.34
C PHE A 40 -31.30 -29.39 9.79
N THR A 41 -30.45 -29.16 10.78
CA THR A 41 -29.95 -27.82 11.14
C THR A 41 -28.46 -27.75 10.81
N ALA A 42 -28.07 -26.78 10.02
CA ALA A 42 -26.67 -26.58 9.68
C ALA A 42 -25.98 -25.68 10.72
N THR A 43 -24.74 -26.04 11.07
CA THR A 43 -23.91 -25.33 12.04
C THR A 43 -22.45 -25.33 11.59
N GLY A 44 -21.56 -24.68 12.33
CA GLY A 44 -20.09 -24.84 12.22
C GLY A 44 -19.39 -23.90 11.28
N LEU A 45 -20.11 -23.10 10.51
CA LEU A 45 -19.51 -22.00 9.78
C LEU A 45 -19.33 -20.83 10.75
N ASN A 46 -18.23 -20.85 11.47
CA ASN A 46 -17.93 -19.77 12.40
C ASN A 46 -17.31 -18.60 11.66
N PRO A 47 -17.87 -17.38 11.70
CA PRO A 47 -17.07 -16.21 11.55
C PRO A 47 -16.32 -16.02 12.86
N ALA A 48 -15.06 -16.30 12.89
CA ALA A 48 -14.19 -15.66 13.84
C ALA A 48 -14.04 -14.20 13.37
N ALA A 49 -14.82 -13.30 13.90
CA ALA A 49 -14.80 -11.85 13.74
C ALA A 49 -16.02 -11.29 13.00
N THR A 50 -16.74 -10.45 13.72
CA THR A 50 -17.69 -9.41 13.30
C THR A 50 -18.02 -9.36 11.82
N ALA A 51 -19.19 -9.88 11.49
CA ALA A 51 -19.82 -9.72 10.18
C ALA A 51 -19.87 -8.22 9.82
N ILE A 52 -19.18 -7.86 8.75
CA ILE A 52 -19.43 -6.60 8.07
C ILE A 52 -20.76 -6.80 7.34
N ALA A 53 -21.75 -6.02 7.70
CA ALA A 53 -23.08 -6.05 7.08
C ALA A 53 -22.94 -5.92 5.56
N GLY A 54 -23.36 -6.96 4.80
CA GLY A 54 -23.39 -6.94 3.34
C GLY A 54 -22.67 -8.09 2.63
N THR A 55 -21.97 -8.97 3.33
CA THR A 55 -21.37 -10.16 2.73
C THR A 55 -22.37 -11.32 2.74
N ARG A 56 -22.60 -11.92 1.59
CA ARG A 56 -23.54 -13.01 1.38
C ARG A 56 -22.75 -14.28 1.10
N ALA A 57 -22.69 -15.21 2.02
CA ALA A 57 -22.38 -16.61 1.76
C ALA A 57 -21.79 -17.34 2.98
N PRO A 58 -21.64 -18.66 2.89
CA PRO A 58 -21.00 -19.49 3.90
C PRO A 58 -19.62 -19.02 4.34
N VAL A 59 -18.91 -18.29 3.45
CA VAL A 59 -17.55 -17.76 3.70
C VAL A 59 -17.45 -16.92 4.97
N ASP A 60 -18.51 -16.20 5.33
CA ASP A 60 -18.55 -15.37 6.54
C ASP A 60 -19.54 -15.90 7.61
N GLY A 61 -19.88 -17.20 7.53
CA GLY A 61 -20.82 -17.83 8.45
C GLY A 61 -22.29 -17.49 8.18
N ASN A 62 -22.57 -16.84 7.05
CA ASN A 62 -23.89 -16.45 6.62
C ASN A 62 -24.39 -17.41 5.54
N TRP A 63 -25.63 -17.89 5.69
CA TRP A 63 -26.29 -18.78 4.72
C TRP A 63 -27.04 -18.02 3.62
N GLU A 64 -27.04 -16.70 3.64
CA GLU A 64 -27.63 -15.90 2.54
C GLU A 64 -26.91 -16.20 1.23
N GLY A 65 -27.66 -16.57 0.18
CA GLY A 65 -27.11 -16.92 -1.13
C GLY A 65 -26.86 -18.41 -1.34
N VAL A 66 -26.87 -19.24 -0.31
CA VAL A 66 -26.92 -20.70 -0.43
C VAL A 66 -28.36 -21.11 -0.65
N GLN A 67 -28.69 -21.55 -1.85
CA GLN A 67 -30.05 -21.98 -2.17
C GLN A 67 -30.30 -23.42 -1.67
N SER A 68 -29.36 -24.32 -1.96
CA SER A 68 -29.45 -25.73 -1.56
C SER A 68 -28.08 -26.33 -1.32
N VAL A 69 -28.05 -27.36 -0.46
CA VAL A 69 -26.89 -28.22 -0.22
C VAL A 69 -27.19 -29.62 -0.68
N ALA A 70 -26.18 -30.38 -1.08
CA ALA A 70 -26.29 -31.80 -1.27
C ALA A 70 -26.28 -32.51 0.09
N VAL A 71 -27.10 -33.52 0.23
CA VAL A 71 -27.11 -34.43 1.39
C VAL A 71 -27.02 -35.84 0.88
N LEU A 72 -25.97 -36.57 1.26
CA LEU A 72 -25.71 -37.99 0.94
C LEU A 72 -26.02 -38.85 2.15
N MET A 73 -26.91 -39.81 1.98
CA MET A 73 -27.23 -40.85 2.93
C MET A 73 -27.49 -42.14 2.19
N ASP A 74 -26.98 -43.24 2.68
CA ASP A 74 -27.18 -44.60 2.12
C ASP A 74 -26.88 -44.68 0.60
N GLY A 75 -25.83 -43.99 0.14
CA GLY A 75 -25.39 -44.00 -1.26
C GLY A 75 -26.24 -43.16 -2.20
N THR A 76 -27.25 -42.47 -1.71
CA THR A 76 -28.13 -41.56 -2.50
C THR A 76 -27.87 -40.12 -2.11
N VAL A 77 -27.92 -39.20 -3.10
CA VAL A 77 -27.77 -37.74 -2.88
C VAL A 77 -29.11 -37.06 -3.14
N LYS A 78 -29.55 -36.25 -2.21
CA LYS A 78 -30.74 -35.41 -2.33
C LYS A 78 -30.38 -33.92 -2.10
N ALA A 79 -31.10 -33.05 -2.77
CA ALA A 79 -31.00 -31.62 -2.54
C ALA A 79 -31.83 -31.20 -1.33
N TYR A 80 -31.24 -30.38 -0.46
CA TYR A 80 -31.92 -29.77 0.67
C TYR A 80 -31.81 -28.26 0.55
N ASP A 81 -32.94 -27.58 0.50
CA ASP A 81 -33.04 -26.12 0.45
C ASP A 81 -32.66 -25.49 1.79
N VAL A 82 -31.95 -24.40 1.76
CA VAL A 82 -31.47 -23.72 2.96
C VAL A 82 -32.40 -22.59 3.29
N THR A 83 -32.88 -22.53 4.55
CA THR A 83 -33.53 -21.35 5.11
C THR A 83 -32.45 -20.51 5.80
N PRO A 84 -32.02 -19.36 5.21
CA PRO A 84 -30.83 -18.64 5.69
C PRO A 84 -30.93 -18.11 7.12
N THR A 85 -32.14 -17.74 7.56
CA THR A 85 -32.37 -17.09 8.86
C THR A 85 -32.11 -18.00 10.06
N ASN A 86 -32.23 -19.29 9.90
CA ASN A 86 -32.06 -20.27 10.99
C ASN A 86 -31.21 -21.49 10.57
N ALA A 87 -30.63 -21.46 9.37
CA ALA A 87 -29.83 -22.52 8.79
C ALA A 87 -30.55 -23.90 8.77
N THR A 88 -31.90 -23.91 8.62
CA THR A 88 -32.68 -25.13 8.49
C THR A 88 -32.59 -25.63 7.06
N LEU A 89 -32.40 -26.96 6.92
CA LEU A 89 -32.29 -27.66 5.65
C LEU A 89 -33.55 -28.50 5.46
N THR A 90 -34.33 -28.20 4.42
CA THR A 90 -35.57 -28.91 4.06
C THR A 90 -35.53 -29.36 2.62
N SER A 91 -36.29 -30.40 2.27
CA SER A 91 -36.39 -30.89 0.89
C SER A 91 -37.82 -31.19 0.50
N THR A 92 -38.14 -31.04 -0.77
CA THR A 92 -39.40 -31.54 -1.36
C THR A 92 -39.37 -33.05 -1.57
N ASP A 93 -38.20 -33.65 -1.61
CA ASP A 93 -37.97 -35.10 -1.61
C ASP A 93 -37.01 -35.47 -0.46
N PRO A 94 -37.48 -35.40 0.82
CA PRO A 94 -36.61 -35.61 1.98
C PRO A 94 -36.21 -37.09 2.16
N TYR A 95 -35.20 -37.30 2.98
CA TYR A 95 -35.02 -38.58 3.66
C TYR A 95 -36.00 -38.70 4.80
N TYR A 96 -36.26 -39.94 5.20
CA TYR A 96 -37.21 -40.25 6.28
C TYR A 96 -36.53 -41.10 7.37
N TRP A 97 -36.88 -40.81 8.62
CA TRP A 97 -36.50 -41.67 9.72
C TRP A 97 -37.28 -42.99 9.61
N THR A 98 -36.54 -44.10 9.49
CA THR A 98 -37.11 -45.46 9.50
C THR A 98 -37.13 -46.07 10.89
N ASN A 99 -36.33 -45.52 11.80
CA ASN A 99 -36.23 -45.86 13.21
C ASN A 99 -35.52 -44.71 13.95
N HIS A 100 -35.31 -44.83 15.27
CA HIS A 100 -34.67 -43.81 16.11
C HIS A 100 -33.15 -44.01 16.23
N LYS A 101 -32.51 -44.86 15.41
CA LYS A 101 -31.07 -45.05 15.42
C LYS A 101 -30.37 -43.89 14.74
N ASP A 102 -29.14 -43.68 15.17
CA ASP A 102 -28.26 -42.74 14.53
C ASP A 102 -28.01 -43.10 13.06
N ILE A 103 -27.91 -42.07 12.23
CA ILE A 103 -27.61 -42.21 10.79
C ILE A 103 -26.28 -41.50 10.48
N THR A 104 -25.62 -41.94 9.43
CA THR A 104 -24.39 -41.27 8.93
C THR A 104 -24.73 -40.45 7.70
N VAL A 105 -24.35 -39.18 7.71
CA VAL A 105 -24.70 -38.22 6.68
C VAL A 105 -23.45 -37.45 6.24
N THR A 106 -23.29 -37.25 4.93
CA THR A 106 -22.34 -36.30 4.35
C THR A 106 -23.13 -35.22 3.61
N ALA A 107 -22.79 -33.94 3.80
CA ALA A 107 -23.44 -32.86 3.07
C ALA A 107 -22.39 -31.87 2.59
N TRP A 108 -22.68 -31.15 1.46
CA TRP A 108 -21.75 -30.18 0.90
C TRP A 108 -22.45 -29.07 0.12
N TRP A 109 -21.72 -27.98 -0.03
CA TRP A 109 -22.04 -26.87 -0.94
C TRP A 109 -20.71 -26.31 -1.52
N PRO A 110 -20.67 -25.89 -2.81
CA PRO A 110 -21.79 -25.87 -3.77
C PRO A 110 -22.19 -27.28 -4.22
N TYR A 111 -23.47 -27.41 -4.63
CA TYR A 111 -24.03 -28.63 -5.15
C TYR A 111 -24.36 -28.52 -6.62
N THR A 112 -23.94 -29.50 -7.40
CA THR A 112 -24.32 -29.66 -8.82
C THR A 112 -25.09 -30.97 -8.98
N ALA A 113 -26.23 -30.88 -9.67
CA ALA A 113 -27.06 -32.08 -9.88
C ALA A 113 -26.25 -33.19 -10.58
N GLY A 114 -26.35 -34.42 -10.02
CA GLY A 114 -25.63 -35.58 -10.52
C GLY A 114 -24.33 -35.90 -9.76
N GLU A 115 -23.87 -35.00 -8.87
CA GLU A 115 -22.79 -35.35 -7.94
C GLU A 115 -23.21 -36.42 -6.96
N THR A 116 -22.33 -37.38 -6.72
CA THR A 116 -22.57 -38.52 -5.79
C THR A 116 -21.68 -38.45 -4.55
N THR A 117 -20.69 -37.54 -4.54
CA THR A 117 -19.76 -37.28 -3.43
C THR A 117 -19.38 -35.81 -3.44
N PRO A 118 -18.88 -35.26 -2.30
CA PRO A 118 -18.33 -33.91 -2.30
C PRO A 118 -17.27 -33.75 -3.37
N PRO A 119 -17.30 -32.63 -4.17
CA PRO A 119 -16.30 -32.36 -5.18
C PRO A 119 -14.93 -32.06 -4.57
N ALA A 120 -13.88 -32.15 -5.38
CA ALA A 120 -12.59 -31.63 -4.99
C ALA A 120 -12.63 -30.07 -4.92
N VAL A 121 -11.78 -29.50 -4.05
CA VAL A 121 -11.62 -28.05 -3.98
C VAL A 121 -11.19 -27.51 -5.34
N LYS A 122 -11.87 -26.49 -5.84
CA LYS A 122 -11.54 -25.81 -7.09
C LYS A 122 -11.91 -24.35 -6.97
N VAL A 123 -10.91 -23.48 -6.78
CA VAL A 123 -11.11 -22.05 -6.67
C VAL A 123 -11.05 -21.35 -8.03
N LYS A 124 -11.75 -20.24 -8.18
CA LYS A 124 -11.76 -19.45 -9.42
C LYS A 124 -10.51 -18.57 -9.54
N ALA A 125 -10.00 -18.43 -10.75
CA ALA A 125 -8.89 -17.52 -11.04
C ALA A 125 -9.29 -16.04 -10.91
N ASN A 126 -10.51 -15.70 -11.28
CA ASN A 126 -11.06 -14.37 -11.08
C ASN A 126 -12.08 -14.42 -9.94
N GLN A 127 -11.73 -13.81 -8.82
CA GLN A 127 -12.58 -13.65 -7.65
C GLN A 127 -12.92 -12.18 -7.39
N SER A 128 -12.76 -11.30 -8.40
CA SER A 128 -12.96 -9.84 -8.25
C SER A 128 -14.41 -9.45 -7.94
N THR A 129 -15.38 -10.32 -8.21
CA THR A 129 -16.77 -10.11 -7.79
C THR A 129 -17.08 -10.91 -6.53
N GLN A 130 -17.99 -10.40 -5.70
CA GLN A 130 -18.45 -11.12 -4.50
C GLN A 130 -18.95 -12.53 -4.84
N LYS A 131 -19.73 -12.68 -5.92
CA LYS A 131 -20.25 -13.97 -6.38
C LYS A 131 -19.14 -14.97 -6.73
N ASP A 132 -18.06 -14.51 -7.36
CA ASP A 132 -16.96 -15.37 -7.77
C ASP A 132 -16.06 -15.72 -6.58
N PHE A 133 -15.85 -14.78 -5.67
CA PHE A 133 -15.16 -15.01 -4.40
C PHE A 133 -15.91 -16.07 -3.58
N GLU A 134 -17.19 -15.85 -3.30
CA GLU A 134 -18.04 -16.79 -2.56
C GLU A 134 -18.15 -18.14 -3.25
N GLY A 135 -18.34 -18.15 -4.56
CA GLY A 135 -18.41 -19.36 -5.38
C GLY A 135 -17.08 -20.11 -5.55
N SER A 136 -16.00 -19.65 -4.92
CA SER A 136 -14.73 -20.36 -4.80
C SER A 136 -14.63 -21.19 -3.51
N ASP A 137 -15.61 -21.09 -2.62
CA ASP A 137 -15.63 -21.87 -1.39
C ASP A 137 -16.22 -23.28 -1.62
N LEU A 138 -15.78 -24.19 -0.80
CA LEU A 138 -16.35 -25.52 -0.62
C LEU A 138 -16.51 -25.77 0.88
N ILE A 139 -17.75 -26.02 1.32
CA ILE A 139 -18.03 -26.39 2.70
C ILE A 139 -18.57 -27.83 2.74
N VAL A 140 -18.15 -28.59 3.71
CA VAL A 140 -18.50 -30.01 3.84
C VAL A 140 -18.80 -30.37 5.29
N ALA A 141 -19.89 -31.09 5.51
CA ALA A 141 -20.19 -31.87 6.71
C ALA A 141 -19.94 -33.35 6.35
N ASP A 142 -18.79 -33.88 6.74
CA ASP A 142 -18.27 -35.14 6.22
C ASP A 142 -18.51 -36.30 7.20
N GLY A 143 -19.24 -37.33 6.75
CA GLY A 143 -19.45 -38.58 7.47
C GLY A 143 -19.95 -38.44 8.91
N GLN A 144 -20.85 -37.49 9.17
CA GLN A 144 -21.28 -37.16 10.52
C GLN A 144 -22.37 -38.07 11.03
N THR A 145 -22.24 -38.45 12.27
CA THR A 145 -23.32 -39.17 12.99
C THR A 145 -24.38 -38.16 13.42
N VAL A 146 -25.61 -38.39 13.00
CA VAL A 146 -26.78 -37.54 13.26
C VAL A 146 -27.82 -38.34 14.04
N THR A 147 -28.30 -37.76 15.13
CA THR A 147 -29.27 -38.42 16.02
C THR A 147 -30.69 -37.95 15.71
N TYR A 148 -31.69 -38.84 15.98
CA TYR A 148 -33.11 -38.52 15.76
C TYR A 148 -33.59 -37.28 16.47
N GLY A 149 -33.16 -37.05 17.72
CA GLY A 149 -33.60 -35.91 18.53
C GLY A 149 -32.88 -34.57 18.19
N SER A 150 -31.76 -34.61 17.42
CA SER A 150 -30.98 -33.42 17.07
C SER A 150 -30.27 -33.62 15.73
N PRO A 151 -30.98 -33.52 14.61
CA PRO A 151 -30.44 -33.72 13.27
C PRO A 151 -29.59 -32.51 12.84
N THR A 152 -28.39 -32.40 13.40
CA THR A 152 -27.48 -31.27 13.17
C THR A 152 -26.30 -31.69 12.31
N LEU A 153 -25.98 -30.89 11.27
CA LEU A 153 -24.84 -31.06 10.39
C LEU A 153 -23.86 -29.91 10.63
N ARG A 154 -22.63 -30.22 10.96
CA ARG A 154 -21.56 -29.24 11.16
C ARG A 154 -20.71 -29.14 9.91
N PHE A 155 -20.83 -28.04 9.19
CA PHE A 155 -20.03 -27.74 8.02
C PHE A 155 -18.67 -27.14 8.39
N THR A 156 -17.67 -27.43 7.57
CA THR A 156 -16.32 -26.85 7.66
C THR A 156 -15.86 -26.42 6.28
N HIS A 157 -15.18 -25.27 6.21
CA HIS A 157 -14.57 -24.80 4.97
C HIS A 157 -13.44 -25.74 4.53
N ARG A 158 -13.36 -26.01 3.24
CA ARG A 158 -12.28 -26.78 2.61
C ARG A 158 -11.27 -25.87 1.92
N THR A 159 -11.53 -24.57 1.85
CA THR A 159 -10.61 -23.52 1.38
C THR A 159 -9.96 -22.78 2.54
N ALA A 160 -8.85 -22.10 2.28
CA ALA A 160 -8.26 -21.12 3.17
C ALA A 160 -8.56 -19.70 2.67
N ARG A 161 -8.63 -18.73 3.56
CA ARG A 161 -8.80 -17.31 3.22
C ARG A 161 -7.47 -16.58 3.34
N VAL A 162 -7.05 -15.91 2.27
CA VAL A 162 -5.88 -15.04 2.25
C VAL A 162 -6.34 -13.59 2.10
N THR A 163 -5.99 -12.75 3.06
CA THR A 163 -6.28 -11.32 3.05
C THR A 163 -4.99 -10.52 2.90
N ILE A 164 -4.97 -9.55 2.01
CA ILE A 164 -3.84 -8.66 1.72
C ILE A 164 -4.26 -7.25 2.09
N VAL A 165 -3.49 -6.60 2.95
CA VAL A 165 -3.66 -5.18 3.30
C VAL A 165 -2.46 -4.43 2.75
N LEU A 166 -2.69 -3.55 1.77
CA LEU A 166 -1.64 -2.71 1.19
C LEU A 166 -1.47 -1.45 2.02
N THR A 167 -0.22 -1.05 2.26
CA THR A 167 0.15 0.20 2.92
C THR A 167 1.18 0.95 2.09
N ASP A 168 1.32 2.25 2.33
CA ASP A 168 2.26 3.15 1.67
C ASP A 168 2.07 3.13 0.13
N TYR A 169 2.23 4.23 -0.54
CA TYR A 169 2.19 4.33 -2.01
C TYR A 169 1.05 3.52 -2.70
N THR A 170 -0.14 3.49 -2.09
CA THR A 170 -1.30 2.71 -2.58
C THR A 170 -2.10 3.45 -3.65
N GLU A 171 -1.99 4.76 -3.74
CA GLU A 171 -2.69 5.64 -4.68
C GLU A 171 -2.37 5.37 -6.15
N GLU A 172 -1.19 4.80 -6.42
CA GLU A 172 -0.74 4.44 -7.77
C GLU A 172 -0.98 2.96 -8.12
N SER A 173 -1.53 2.17 -7.19
CA SER A 173 -1.81 0.76 -7.42
C SER A 173 -3.04 0.59 -8.32
N MET A 174 -2.89 -0.16 -9.42
CA MET A 174 -3.98 -0.49 -10.36
C MET A 174 -4.56 -1.88 -10.16
N GLY A 175 -3.84 -2.79 -9.54
CA GLY A 175 -4.30 -4.15 -9.40
C GLY A 175 -3.40 -4.99 -8.50
N VAL A 176 -4.03 -6.00 -7.90
CA VAL A 176 -3.38 -6.98 -7.03
C VAL A 176 -3.70 -8.38 -7.53
N GLN A 177 -2.71 -9.25 -7.56
CA GLN A 177 -2.87 -10.66 -7.89
C GLN A 177 -2.13 -11.53 -6.87
N LEU A 178 -2.73 -12.67 -6.51
CA LEU A 178 -1.99 -13.76 -5.87
C LEU A 178 -1.35 -14.60 -6.96
N THR A 179 -0.07 -14.92 -6.80
CA THR A 179 0.74 -15.66 -7.77
C THR A 179 1.50 -16.79 -7.06
N GLY A 180 2.20 -17.63 -7.81
CA GLY A 180 3.03 -18.70 -7.25
C GLY A 180 2.23 -19.75 -6.47
N LEU A 181 0.96 -19.95 -6.82
CA LEU A 181 0.09 -20.94 -6.22
C LEU A 181 0.37 -22.33 -6.80
N SER A 182 0.22 -23.36 -5.96
CA SER A 182 0.28 -24.76 -6.42
C SER A 182 -1.00 -25.12 -7.16
N THR A 183 -0.89 -25.51 -8.40
CA THR A 183 -2.04 -25.94 -9.21
C THR A 183 -2.51 -27.39 -8.92
N GLU A 184 -1.75 -28.15 -8.16
CA GLU A 184 -2.07 -29.55 -7.83
C GLU A 184 -3.24 -29.69 -6.86
N GLY A 185 -3.47 -28.69 -6.00
CA GLY A 185 -4.51 -28.70 -4.95
C GLY A 185 -5.84 -28.06 -5.35
N GLY A 186 -6.03 -27.66 -6.62
CA GLY A 186 -7.26 -26.99 -7.09
C GLY A 186 -7.17 -25.47 -7.18
N ASN A 187 -5.99 -24.88 -6.98
CA ASN A 187 -5.73 -23.48 -7.30
C ASN A 187 -5.45 -23.28 -8.80
N PRO A 188 -5.82 -22.15 -9.38
CA PRO A 188 -5.21 -21.65 -10.61
C PRO A 188 -3.79 -21.13 -10.31
N ALA A 189 -2.99 -20.89 -11.35
CA ALA A 189 -1.64 -20.33 -11.19
C ALA A 189 -1.66 -18.93 -10.56
N GLU A 190 -2.71 -18.18 -10.83
CA GLU A 190 -2.91 -16.79 -10.37
C GLU A 190 -4.38 -16.57 -9.98
N ILE A 191 -4.61 -15.72 -8.98
CA ILE A 191 -5.94 -15.30 -8.55
C ILE A 191 -6.02 -13.79 -8.51
N ILE A 192 -7.03 -13.23 -9.17
CA ILE A 192 -7.47 -11.84 -8.97
C ILE A 192 -8.38 -11.83 -7.74
N PRO A 193 -7.97 -11.23 -6.61
CA PRO A 193 -8.74 -11.26 -5.37
C PRO A 193 -9.95 -10.34 -5.41
N TYR A 194 -10.86 -10.53 -4.48
CA TYR A 194 -11.97 -9.62 -4.22
C TYR A 194 -11.47 -8.37 -3.49
N ASP A 195 -11.81 -7.20 -4.02
CA ASP A 195 -11.50 -5.90 -3.40
C ASP A 195 -12.57 -5.55 -2.36
N LYS A 196 -12.17 -5.52 -1.08
CA LYS A 196 -13.03 -5.12 0.05
C LYS A 196 -13.07 -3.61 0.27
N GLY A 197 -12.31 -2.85 -0.51
CA GLY A 197 -12.07 -1.43 -0.29
C GLY A 197 -10.97 -1.16 0.74
N SER A 198 -10.61 0.12 0.89
CA SER A 198 -9.57 0.57 1.83
C SER A 198 -8.25 -0.20 1.70
N ASN A 199 -7.81 -0.44 0.46
CA ASN A 199 -6.58 -1.17 0.11
C ASN A 199 -6.52 -2.60 0.68
N THR A 200 -7.68 -3.22 0.89
CA THR A 200 -7.81 -4.58 1.44
C THR A 200 -8.40 -5.51 0.39
N TYR A 201 -7.68 -6.58 0.09
CA TYR A 201 -8.04 -7.58 -0.90
C TYR A 201 -8.13 -8.94 -0.24
N THR A 202 -9.08 -9.78 -0.65
CA THR A 202 -9.23 -11.12 -0.07
C THR A 202 -9.47 -12.15 -1.17
N ALA A 203 -8.93 -13.35 -0.98
CA ALA A 203 -9.15 -14.47 -1.89
C ALA A 203 -9.33 -15.78 -1.10
N LEU A 204 -10.10 -16.70 -1.66
CA LEU A 204 -10.11 -18.09 -1.26
C LEU A 204 -9.09 -18.87 -2.08
N VAL A 205 -8.34 -19.72 -1.41
CA VAL A 205 -7.31 -20.57 -2.00
C VAL A 205 -7.50 -22.02 -1.54
N ALA A 206 -7.16 -22.99 -2.37
CA ALA A 206 -7.04 -24.35 -1.91
C ALA A 206 -5.88 -24.49 -0.92
N PRO A 207 -6.02 -25.32 0.13
CA PRO A 207 -4.95 -25.52 1.10
C PRO A 207 -3.64 -25.91 0.46
N GLN A 208 -2.54 -25.28 0.89
CA GLN A 208 -1.20 -25.55 0.37
C GLN A 208 -0.10 -25.02 1.29
N SER A 209 1.10 -25.57 1.17
CA SER A 209 2.31 -25.02 1.76
C SER A 209 2.95 -23.98 0.83
N VAL A 210 3.35 -22.84 1.37
CA VAL A 210 4.04 -21.78 0.65
C VAL A 210 5.41 -21.57 1.29
N ALA A 211 6.47 -21.83 0.55
CA ALA A 211 7.84 -21.70 1.04
C ALA A 211 8.25 -20.24 1.22
N ALA A 212 9.19 -19.98 2.14
CA ALA A 212 9.84 -18.68 2.25
C ALA A 212 10.52 -18.29 0.93
N GLY A 213 10.43 -17.03 0.54
CA GLY A 213 10.97 -16.53 -0.72
C GLY A 213 10.05 -16.69 -1.95
N THR A 214 8.96 -17.45 -1.84
CA THR A 214 7.97 -17.59 -2.93
C THR A 214 7.34 -16.21 -3.22
N ALA A 215 7.37 -15.80 -4.49
CA ALA A 215 6.63 -14.65 -4.99
C ALA A 215 5.14 -14.98 -4.96
N PHE A 216 4.35 -14.32 -4.10
CA PHE A 216 2.94 -14.70 -3.95
C PHE A 216 1.94 -13.53 -4.06
N ILE A 217 2.42 -12.30 -4.06
CA ILE A 217 1.59 -11.11 -4.35
C ILE A 217 2.30 -10.28 -5.41
N THR A 218 1.58 -9.94 -6.46
CA THR A 218 2.03 -9.02 -7.50
C THR A 218 1.10 -7.82 -7.54
N CYS A 219 1.65 -6.61 -7.40
CA CYS A 219 0.92 -5.35 -7.54
C CYS A 219 1.35 -4.66 -8.84
N THR A 220 0.40 -4.18 -9.64
CA THR A 220 0.66 -3.41 -10.86
C THR A 220 0.33 -1.94 -10.61
N PHE A 221 1.15 -1.04 -11.13
CA PHE A 221 1.02 0.41 -10.94
C PHE A 221 0.60 1.12 -12.24
N THR A 222 0.10 2.36 -12.10
CA THR A 222 -0.33 3.22 -13.21
C THR A 222 0.76 3.46 -14.25
N ASN A 223 2.03 3.45 -13.85
CA ASN A 223 3.19 3.58 -14.73
C ASN A 223 3.61 2.27 -15.43
N GLY A 224 2.84 1.19 -15.28
CA GLY A 224 3.11 -0.13 -15.86
C GLY A 224 4.18 -0.96 -15.13
N LYS A 225 4.81 -0.43 -14.08
CA LYS A 225 5.74 -1.21 -13.25
C LYS A 225 4.98 -2.21 -12.39
N THR A 226 5.67 -3.27 -11.96
CA THR A 226 5.14 -4.26 -11.04
C THR A 226 6.00 -4.34 -9.79
N PHE A 227 5.36 -4.56 -8.65
CA PHE A 227 6.00 -4.87 -7.39
C PHE A 227 5.63 -6.30 -7.00
N VAL A 228 6.62 -7.10 -6.65
CA VAL A 228 6.44 -8.49 -6.24
C VAL A 228 6.82 -8.65 -4.78
N TYR A 229 5.85 -9.02 -3.97
CA TYR A 229 6.09 -9.36 -2.57
C TYR A 229 6.36 -10.86 -2.44
N LYS A 230 7.45 -11.19 -1.72
CA LYS A 230 7.85 -12.56 -1.45
C LYS A 230 7.49 -12.96 -0.03
N MET A 231 7.05 -14.21 0.12
CA MET A 231 6.75 -14.79 1.42
C MET A 231 7.97 -14.68 2.35
N LYS A 232 7.80 -14.06 3.53
CA LYS A 232 8.92 -13.90 4.50
C LYS A 232 9.26 -15.21 5.19
N ASN A 233 8.25 -15.93 5.63
CA ASN A 233 8.39 -17.21 6.34
C ASN A 233 7.56 -18.28 5.62
N ALA A 234 8.00 -19.52 5.64
CA ALA A 234 7.18 -20.62 5.16
C ALA A 234 5.86 -20.68 5.97
N THR A 235 4.76 -20.93 5.29
CA THR A 235 3.42 -20.96 5.90
C THR A 235 2.61 -22.06 5.24
N ASP A 236 1.83 -22.80 6.03
CA ASP A 236 0.86 -23.77 5.56
C ASP A 236 -0.53 -23.15 5.63
N TRP A 237 -1.15 -22.94 4.49
CA TRP A 237 -2.55 -22.51 4.43
C TRP A 237 -3.45 -23.73 4.58
N GLN A 238 -4.11 -23.82 5.73
CA GLN A 238 -4.98 -24.93 6.12
C GLN A 238 -6.43 -24.67 5.75
N ALA A 239 -7.19 -25.72 5.49
CA ALA A 239 -8.64 -25.64 5.31
C ALA A 239 -9.32 -24.93 6.48
N GLY A 240 -10.18 -23.95 6.21
CA GLY A 240 -10.84 -23.11 7.21
C GLY A 240 -9.93 -22.09 7.90
N GLY A 241 -8.64 -22.00 7.51
CA GLY A 241 -7.70 -21.04 8.06
C GLY A 241 -7.84 -19.64 7.44
N GLU A 242 -7.53 -18.61 8.22
CA GLU A 242 -7.48 -17.21 7.78
C GLU A 242 -6.08 -16.65 7.95
N TYR A 243 -5.54 -16.03 6.89
CA TYR A 243 -4.18 -15.53 6.82
C TYR A 243 -4.16 -14.10 6.31
N THR A 244 -3.61 -13.19 7.10
CA THR A 244 -3.52 -11.76 6.73
C THR A 244 -2.07 -11.35 6.51
N TYR A 245 -1.82 -10.68 5.39
CA TYR A 245 -0.51 -10.15 5.01
C TYR A 245 -0.59 -8.64 4.83
N THR A 246 0.16 -7.89 5.63
CA THR A 246 0.35 -6.46 5.44
C THR A 246 1.55 -6.23 4.55
N VAL A 247 1.36 -5.57 3.41
CA VAL A 247 2.37 -5.37 2.37
C VAL A 247 2.58 -3.87 2.16
N SER A 248 3.76 -3.38 2.55
CA SER A 248 4.16 -2.01 2.26
C SER A 248 4.65 -1.90 0.81
N LEU A 249 4.09 -0.97 0.06
CA LEU A 249 4.48 -0.65 -1.32
C LEU A 249 5.54 0.47 -1.38
N ALA A 250 6.09 0.92 -0.26
CA ALA A 250 7.09 1.99 -0.22
C ALA A 250 8.28 1.75 -1.17
N ALA A 251 8.72 0.49 -1.30
CA ALA A 251 9.82 0.13 -2.19
C ALA A 251 9.46 0.16 -3.69
N ALA A 252 8.19 0.28 -4.03
CA ALA A 252 7.72 0.41 -5.41
C ALA A 252 7.74 1.85 -5.93
N LYS A 253 7.82 2.82 -5.02
CA LYS A 253 7.88 4.23 -5.36
C LYS A 253 9.09 4.50 -6.23
N ASP A 254 8.90 5.17 -7.37
CA ASP A 254 9.99 5.63 -8.23
C ASP A 254 10.84 6.65 -7.45
N PRO A 255 12.12 6.39 -7.19
CA PRO A 255 12.96 7.34 -6.48
C PRO A 255 13.26 8.60 -7.30
N GLY A 256 12.84 8.68 -8.57
CA GLY A 256 13.08 9.80 -9.48
C GLY A 256 14.53 9.91 -9.94
N TYR A 257 15.32 8.86 -9.76
CA TYR A 257 16.69 8.73 -10.29
C TYR A 257 17.00 7.25 -10.60
N THR A 258 18.00 7.04 -11.48
CA THR A 258 18.59 5.74 -11.75
C THR A 258 20.04 5.71 -11.25
N ILE A 259 20.53 4.53 -10.90
CA ILE A 259 21.95 4.31 -10.58
C ILE A 259 22.57 3.56 -11.74
N GLU A 260 23.56 4.20 -12.37
CA GLU A 260 24.28 3.66 -13.51
C GLU A 260 25.29 2.58 -13.08
N GLY A 261 25.75 1.77 -14.02
CA GLY A 261 26.71 0.68 -13.75
C GLY A 261 28.04 1.14 -13.15
N ASN A 262 28.40 2.42 -13.28
CA ASN A 262 29.59 3.05 -12.67
C ASN A 262 29.30 3.69 -11.30
N GLY A 263 28.09 3.52 -10.74
CA GLY A 263 27.67 4.07 -9.46
C GLY A 263 27.25 5.54 -9.49
N SER A 264 27.16 6.18 -10.67
CA SER A 264 26.62 7.56 -10.79
C SER A 264 25.11 7.56 -10.76
N TYR A 265 24.53 8.69 -10.34
CA TYR A 265 23.08 8.89 -10.19
C TYR A 265 22.57 9.78 -11.32
N THR A 266 21.63 9.28 -12.12
CA THR A 266 20.96 10.06 -13.18
C THR A 266 19.58 10.47 -12.70
N VAL A 267 19.38 11.78 -12.47
CA VAL A 267 18.16 12.37 -11.91
C VAL A 267 17.14 12.65 -13.02
N THR A 268 15.93 12.19 -12.85
CA THR A 268 14.84 12.28 -13.85
C THR A 268 13.63 13.10 -13.38
N SER A 269 13.59 13.54 -12.12
CA SER A 269 12.46 14.30 -11.56
C SER A 269 12.90 15.20 -10.40
N ALA A 270 12.00 16.11 -9.99
CA ALA A 270 12.20 16.97 -8.81
C ALA A 270 12.37 16.14 -7.53
N ASP A 271 11.54 15.11 -7.35
CA ASP A 271 11.66 14.19 -6.20
C ASP A 271 12.99 13.44 -6.25
N GLY A 272 13.46 13.08 -7.44
CA GLY A 272 14.78 12.48 -7.63
C GLY A 272 15.91 13.39 -7.20
N LEU A 273 15.86 14.69 -7.52
CA LEU A 273 16.86 15.66 -7.08
C LEU A 273 16.84 15.81 -5.54
N MET A 274 15.67 15.86 -4.94
CA MET A 274 15.51 15.92 -3.47
C MET A 274 16.05 14.66 -2.80
N ASN A 275 15.74 13.49 -3.35
CA ASN A 275 16.19 12.21 -2.80
C ASN A 275 17.73 12.05 -2.89
N VAL A 276 18.37 12.48 -3.98
CA VAL A 276 19.85 12.47 -4.04
C VAL A 276 20.48 13.48 -3.11
N ALA A 277 19.82 14.63 -2.88
CA ALA A 277 20.25 15.60 -1.86
C ALA A 277 20.23 14.98 -0.46
N GLU A 278 19.19 14.23 -0.13
CA GLU A 278 19.10 13.48 1.13
C GLU A 278 20.20 12.41 1.25
N LEU A 279 20.51 11.67 0.17
CA LEU A 279 21.60 10.70 0.16
C LEU A 279 22.96 11.35 0.51
N VAL A 280 23.27 12.49 -0.11
CA VAL A 280 24.50 13.25 0.17
C VAL A 280 24.50 13.74 1.62
N ASN A 281 23.40 14.32 2.08
CA ASN A 281 23.24 14.83 3.43
C ASN A 281 23.20 13.70 4.47
N GLY A 282 22.87 12.47 4.05
CA GLY A 282 22.98 11.22 4.82
C GLY A 282 24.39 10.61 4.87
N GLY A 283 25.38 11.20 4.16
CA GLY A 283 26.78 10.79 4.21
C GLY A 283 27.39 10.24 2.90
N LYS A 284 26.57 10.05 1.83
CA LYS A 284 27.10 9.65 0.49
C LYS A 284 27.62 10.89 -0.26
N THR A 285 28.62 11.54 0.29
CA THR A 285 29.09 12.86 -0.15
C THR A 285 29.86 12.88 -1.46
N ASP A 286 30.27 11.74 -1.99
CA ASP A 286 31.15 11.57 -3.16
C ASP A 286 30.47 11.01 -4.41
N ILE A 287 29.12 10.85 -4.35
CA ILE A 287 28.38 10.36 -5.50
C ILE A 287 28.37 11.36 -6.64
N ASN A 288 28.51 10.87 -7.89
CA ASN A 288 28.34 11.70 -9.07
C ASN A 288 26.86 11.77 -9.45
N ILE A 289 26.40 12.96 -9.76
CA ILE A 289 24.98 13.26 -10.06
C ILE A 289 24.90 13.91 -11.45
N THR A 290 23.98 13.44 -12.27
CA THR A 290 23.74 13.98 -13.60
C THR A 290 22.24 14.27 -13.76
N LEU A 291 21.86 15.39 -14.35
CA LEU A 291 20.48 15.64 -14.75
C LEU A 291 20.21 15.06 -16.14
N ASP A 292 19.07 14.41 -16.32
CA ASP A 292 18.58 13.90 -17.59
C ASP A 292 17.45 14.75 -18.19
N LYS A 293 16.86 15.62 -17.38
CA LYS A 293 15.74 16.50 -17.73
C LYS A 293 15.81 17.82 -16.98
N ASN A 294 15.04 18.78 -17.46
CA ASN A 294 14.74 19.98 -16.68
C ASN A 294 13.97 19.60 -15.40
N ILE A 295 14.32 20.23 -14.28
CA ILE A 295 13.76 19.95 -12.96
C ILE A 295 12.97 21.18 -12.50
N ASP A 296 11.68 21.02 -12.20
CA ASP A 296 10.85 22.08 -11.63
C ASP A 296 10.67 21.85 -10.13
N LEU A 297 11.26 22.73 -9.32
CA LEU A 297 11.16 22.74 -7.85
C LEU A 297 10.11 23.74 -7.35
N THR A 298 9.29 24.34 -8.22
CA THR A 298 8.27 25.32 -7.83
C THR A 298 7.33 24.71 -6.78
N GLY A 299 7.19 25.39 -5.64
CA GLY A 299 6.35 24.94 -4.54
C GLY A 299 6.92 23.78 -3.69
N LYS A 300 8.12 23.30 -4.00
CA LYS A 300 8.81 22.28 -3.21
C LYS A 300 9.82 22.91 -2.26
N GLY A 301 9.87 22.42 -1.01
CA GLY A 301 10.91 22.79 -0.06
C GLY A 301 12.29 22.29 -0.54
N TRP A 302 13.33 23.07 -0.36
CA TRP A 302 14.69 22.69 -0.73
C TRP A 302 15.63 22.69 0.47
N THR A 303 16.34 21.57 0.67
CA THR A 303 17.49 21.47 1.57
C THR A 303 18.76 21.44 0.73
N PRO A 304 19.72 22.35 0.91
CA PRO A 304 20.94 22.37 0.13
C PRO A 304 21.71 21.05 0.15
N ILE A 305 22.29 20.67 -0.99
CA ILE A 305 23.19 19.52 -1.07
C ILE A 305 24.48 19.86 -0.30
N GLY A 306 24.86 19.03 0.69
CA GLY A 306 26.04 19.32 1.52
C GLY A 306 25.79 20.46 2.51
N THR A 307 25.00 20.23 3.53
CA THR A 307 24.52 21.25 4.48
C THR A 307 25.59 21.88 5.36
N ASN A 308 26.74 21.21 5.59
CA ASN A 308 27.79 21.68 6.48
C ASN A 308 29.17 21.11 6.12
N TYR A 309 30.19 21.43 6.92
CA TYR A 309 31.57 20.97 6.72
C TYR A 309 31.73 19.45 6.67
N GLU A 310 30.98 18.71 7.50
CA GLU A 310 31.08 17.25 7.57
C GLU A 310 30.41 16.57 6.37
N LYS A 311 29.36 17.18 5.86
CA LYS A 311 28.51 16.68 4.76
C LYS A 311 28.79 17.37 3.42
N ARG A 312 29.93 18.06 3.31
CA ARG A 312 30.30 18.79 2.07
C ARG A 312 30.35 17.86 0.86
N TYR A 313 29.81 18.33 -0.24
CA TYR A 313 29.72 17.56 -1.47
C TYR A 313 31.10 17.45 -2.16
N LYS A 314 31.50 16.22 -2.51
CA LYS A 314 32.80 15.88 -3.07
C LYS A 314 32.73 15.30 -4.47
N GLY A 315 31.53 14.95 -4.96
CA GLY A 315 31.31 14.38 -6.27
C GLY A 315 31.26 15.41 -7.40
N THR A 316 30.94 14.94 -8.59
CA THR A 316 30.62 15.80 -9.74
C THR A 316 29.11 15.88 -9.94
N PHE A 317 28.58 17.10 -9.96
CA PHE A 317 27.21 17.39 -10.37
C PHE A 317 27.25 18.00 -11.78
N ASP A 318 26.70 17.30 -12.76
CA ASP A 318 26.62 17.75 -14.14
C ASP A 318 25.16 17.98 -14.54
N GLY A 319 24.78 19.23 -14.72
CA GLY A 319 23.45 19.61 -15.19
C GLY A 319 23.18 19.29 -16.65
N ARG A 320 24.21 18.96 -17.45
CA ARG A 320 24.12 18.74 -18.91
C ARG A 320 23.39 19.86 -19.68
N GLY A 321 23.36 21.06 -19.14
CA GLY A 321 22.62 22.21 -19.70
C GLY A 321 21.13 22.20 -19.34
N HIS A 322 20.65 21.26 -18.53
CA HIS A 322 19.28 21.27 -18.06
C HIS A 322 19.04 22.36 -17.03
N THR A 323 17.79 22.79 -16.96
CA THR A 323 17.33 23.86 -16.08
C THR A 323 16.80 23.29 -14.77
N ILE A 324 17.21 23.88 -13.65
CA ILE A 324 16.56 23.76 -12.34
C ILE A 324 15.76 25.04 -12.11
N LYS A 325 14.43 24.93 -12.13
CA LYS A 325 13.51 26.06 -12.03
C LYS A 325 12.87 26.15 -10.65
N GLY A 326 12.63 27.39 -10.19
CA GLY A 326 11.75 27.67 -9.06
C GLY A 326 12.28 27.22 -7.69
N LEU A 327 13.61 26.99 -7.57
CA LEU A 327 14.22 26.65 -6.29
C LEU A 327 14.00 27.79 -5.29
N THR A 328 13.31 27.49 -4.19
CA THR A 328 12.97 28.49 -3.14
C THR A 328 13.47 27.99 -1.78
N VAL A 329 14.26 28.85 -1.12
CA VAL A 329 14.80 28.61 0.23
C VAL A 329 14.72 29.88 1.04
N THR A 330 14.14 29.81 2.24
CA THR A 330 14.25 30.84 3.28
C THR A 330 14.60 30.16 4.58
N THR A 331 15.81 30.44 5.09
CA THR A 331 16.35 29.68 6.23
C THR A 331 17.27 30.54 7.08
N ASN A 332 17.60 30.04 8.27
CA ASN A 332 18.67 30.59 9.14
C ASN A 332 19.98 29.80 9.02
N ASP A 333 20.12 28.92 8.02
CA ASP A 333 21.34 28.16 7.80
C ASP A 333 22.48 29.04 7.30
N GLN A 334 23.70 28.64 7.64
CA GLN A 334 24.91 29.41 7.30
C GLN A 334 25.30 29.27 5.83
N PHE A 335 25.06 28.15 5.20
CA PHE A 335 25.48 27.85 3.83
C PHE A 335 24.25 27.49 2.96
N VAL A 336 23.89 28.40 2.04
CA VAL A 336 22.62 28.27 1.30
C VAL A 336 22.81 28.49 -0.19
N GLY A 337 22.24 27.57 -0.97
CA GLY A 337 22.24 27.53 -2.43
C GLY A 337 21.62 26.25 -2.94
N LEU A 338 21.84 25.90 -4.20
CA LEU A 338 21.62 24.51 -4.67
C LEU A 338 22.52 23.56 -3.85
N PHE A 339 23.77 23.97 -3.63
CA PHE A 339 24.70 23.37 -2.68
C PHE A 339 24.90 24.30 -1.48
N GLY A 340 24.92 23.72 -0.28
CA GLY A 340 25.34 24.45 0.92
C GLY A 340 26.85 24.57 0.94
N TYR A 341 27.56 23.45 0.87
CA TYR A 341 29.01 23.37 0.99
C TYR A 341 29.62 22.45 -0.07
N LEU A 342 30.52 22.99 -0.92
CA LEU A 342 31.26 22.27 -1.95
C LEU A 342 32.70 22.02 -1.50
N ASP A 343 33.12 20.75 -1.43
CA ASP A 343 34.50 20.33 -1.10
C ASP A 343 35.47 20.69 -2.22
N LYS A 344 36.77 20.67 -1.90
CA LYS A 344 37.86 20.91 -2.89
C LYS A 344 37.86 19.89 -4.05
N ALA A 345 37.34 18.66 -3.80
CA ALA A 345 37.17 17.63 -4.82
C ALA A 345 35.84 17.77 -5.58
N GLY A 346 34.91 18.58 -5.07
CA GLY A 346 33.59 18.76 -5.65
C GLY A 346 33.60 19.62 -6.91
N THR A 347 32.79 19.23 -7.89
CA THR A 347 32.59 19.97 -9.13
C THR A 347 31.10 20.13 -9.41
N VAL A 348 30.68 21.37 -9.73
CA VAL A 348 29.32 21.64 -10.22
C VAL A 348 29.44 22.29 -11.59
N LYS A 349 28.82 21.72 -12.60
CA LYS A 349 28.93 22.20 -13.97
C LYS A 349 27.65 22.11 -14.78
N ASN A 350 27.56 22.96 -15.80
CA ASN A 350 26.54 22.98 -16.85
C ASN A 350 25.12 23.05 -16.28
N VAL A 351 24.87 23.87 -15.25
CA VAL A 351 23.56 24.03 -14.59
C VAL A 351 22.95 25.37 -14.95
N VAL A 352 21.70 25.37 -15.38
CA VAL A 352 20.88 26.55 -15.55
C VAL A 352 19.92 26.70 -14.38
N MET A 353 20.06 27.72 -13.54
CA MET A 353 19.19 28.04 -12.43
C MET A 353 18.21 29.14 -12.82
N GLU A 354 16.91 28.84 -12.88
CA GLU A 354 15.88 29.77 -13.35
C GLU A 354 14.84 30.13 -12.30
N GLY A 355 14.62 31.44 -12.11
CA GLY A 355 13.56 31.94 -11.22
C GLY A 355 13.76 31.55 -9.76
N ILE A 356 15.01 31.43 -9.29
CA ILE A 356 15.31 31.05 -7.92
C ILE A 356 14.95 32.14 -6.91
N GLN A 357 14.63 31.76 -5.69
CA GLN A 357 14.40 32.68 -4.56
C GLN A 357 15.11 32.14 -3.32
N ILE A 358 16.32 32.60 -3.07
CA ILE A 358 17.16 32.13 -1.98
C ILE A 358 17.38 33.26 -0.97
N THR A 359 17.06 32.98 0.30
CA THR A 359 17.25 33.90 1.41
C THR A 359 17.86 33.18 2.62
N SER A 360 19.01 33.67 3.11
CA SER A 360 19.57 33.30 4.40
C SER A 360 19.51 34.47 5.38
N ASN A 361 18.89 34.24 6.52
CA ASN A 361 18.83 35.21 7.63
C ASN A 361 19.98 35.02 8.65
N HIS A 362 20.90 34.09 8.39
CA HIS A 362 22.05 33.85 9.28
C HIS A 362 23.03 35.00 9.21
N MET A 363 23.45 35.52 10.39
CA MET A 363 24.31 36.74 10.44
C MET A 363 25.69 36.56 9.77
N PHE A 364 26.18 35.31 9.70
CA PHE A 364 27.43 34.97 8.96
C PHE A 364 27.12 34.08 7.75
N GLY A 365 25.92 34.21 7.15
CA GLY A 365 25.45 33.39 6.06
C GLY A 365 26.23 33.59 4.78
N ASN A 366 26.63 32.52 4.14
CA ASN A 366 27.16 32.48 2.80
C ASN A 366 26.05 32.00 1.86
N THR A 367 25.62 32.85 0.95
CA THR A 367 24.43 32.61 0.13
C THR A 367 24.77 32.79 -1.35
N GLY A 368 24.51 31.75 -2.14
CA GLY A 368 24.71 31.80 -3.60
C GLY A 368 23.66 31.01 -4.33
N GLY A 369 23.44 31.28 -5.60
CA GLY A 369 22.49 30.49 -6.41
C GLY A 369 22.92 29.06 -6.56
N VAL A 370 24.18 28.84 -6.93
CA VAL A 370 24.75 27.48 -7.08
C VAL A 370 25.28 26.98 -5.75
N ALA A 371 26.11 27.72 -5.05
CA ALA A 371 26.68 27.27 -3.78
C ALA A 371 26.78 28.41 -2.75
N GLY A 372 26.45 28.08 -1.49
CA GLY A 372 26.70 29.02 -0.39
C GLY A 372 28.20 29.18 -0.15
N PHE A 373 28.91 28.06 0.00
CA PHE A 373 30.34 28.05 0.25
C PHE A 373 31.04 27.00 -0.64
N SER A 374 32.17 27.36 -1.22
CA SER A 374 32.90 26.49 -2.14
C SER A 374 34.42 26.54 -1.94
N TRP A 375 35.05 25.35 -1.93
CA TRP A 375 36.47 25.13 -2.18
C TRP A 375 36.72 24.46 -3.54
N GLY A 376 35.66 24.01 -4.21
CA GLY A 376 35.70 23.23 -5.43
C GLY A 376 35.62 24.05 -6.70
N THR A 377 35.16 23.40 -7.75
CA THR A 377 35.04 23.95 -9.10
C THR A 377 33.59 24.19 -9.49
N ILE A 378 33.28 25.37 -10.01
CA ILE A 378 31.97 25.73 -10.55
C ILE A 378 32.18 26.19 -12.01
N GLU A 379 31.55 25.48 -12.98
CA GLU A 379 31.78 25.70 -14.40
C GLU A 379 30.49 25.85 -15.19
N ASN A 380 30.46 26.78 -16.12
CA ASN A 380 29.35 26.92 -17.10
C ASN A 380 27.96 26.93 -16.46
N CYS A 381 27.81 27.61 -15.31
CA CYS A 381 26.54 27.74 -14.62
C CYS A 381 25.94 29.12 -14.84
N SER A 382 24.61 29.17 -15.01
CA SER A 382 23.88 30.44 -15.12
C SER A 382 22.79 30.51 -14.07
N VAL A 383 22.58 31.71 -13.51
CA VAL A 383 21.62 31.92 -12.41
C VAL A 383 20.74 33.14 -12.72
N SER A 384 19.41 32.94 -12.56
CA SER A 384 18.42 34.04 -12.63
C SER A 384 17.42 33.94 -11.46
N GLY A 385 16.90 35.08 -11.02
CA GLY A 385 15.97 35.19 -9.89
C GLY A 385 16.45 36.10 -8.80
N SER A 386 16.44 35.68 -7.53
CA SER A 386 16.89 36.51 -6.40
C SER A 386 17.73 35.72 -5.39
N VAL A 387 18.80 36.34 -4.91
CA VAL A 387 19.67 35.81 -3.86
C VAL A 387 19.84 36.87 -2.78
N SER A 388 19.48 36.55 -1.55
CA SER A 388 19.50 37.50 -0.44
C SER A 388 20.16 36.88 0.80
N GLY A 389 20.99 37.64 1.50
CA GLY A 389 21.68 37.17 2.67
C GLY A 389 22.32 38.28 3.47
N THR A 390 23.16 37.96 4.46
CA THR A 390 23.76 38.93 5.34
C THR A 390 25.24 39.17 5.01
N LYS A 391 26.07 38.12 4.96
CA LYS A 391 27.52 38.30 4.84
C LYS A 391 28.01 38.11 3.39
N CYS A 392 28.42 36.93 3.02
CA CYS A 392 28.94 36.68 1.67
C CYS A 392 27.79 36.27 0.74
N VAL A 393 27.37 37.22 -0.12
CA VAL A 393 26.19 37.00 -0.99
C VAL A 393 26.58 37.17 -2.44
N GLY A 394 26.43 36.13 -3.24
CA GLY A 394 26.73 36.16 -4.66
C GLY A 394 25.67 35.51 -5.52
N GLY A 395 25.50 36.00 -6.75
CA GLY A 395 24.50 35.42 -7.65
C GLY A 395 24.77 33.94 -7.98
N VAL A 396 26.05 33.55 -8.08
CA VAL A 396 26.48 32.17 -8.32
C VAL A 396 26.96 31.52 -7.02
N VAL A 397 27.89 32.15 -6.30
CA VAL A 397 28.46 31.59 -5.07
C VAL A 397 28.59 32.66 -3.99
N GLY A 398 28.22 32.29 -2.74
CA GLY A 398 28.43 33.21 -1.60
C GLY A 398 29.90 33.46 -1.32
N ALA A 399 30.65 32.42 -0.97
CA ALA A 399 32.09 32.51 -0.74
C ALA A 399 32.84 31.39 -1.48
N GLN A 400 33.79 31.79 -2.35
CA GLN A 400 34.74 30.92 -3.03
C GLN A 400 36.10 31.01 -2.35
N LYS A 401 36.48 30.04 -1.54
CA LYS A 401 37.71 30.06 -0.73
C LYS A 401 38.91 29.40 -1.40
N ALA A 402 38.68 28.52 -2.38
CA ALA A 402 39.70 27.88 -3.22
C ALA A 402 39.06 27.41 -4.54
N GLY A 403 39.81 26.72 -5.39
CA GLY A 403 39.31 26.21 -6.67
C GLY A 403 39.00 27.28 -7.69
N SER A 404 38.01 27.08 -8.56
CA SER A 404 37.75 27.98 -9.69
C SER A 404 36.25 28.18 -9.96
N ILE A 405 35.92 29.38 -10.48
CA ILE A 405 34.66 29.71 -11.11
C ILE A 405 34.96 30.06 -12.56
N THR A 406 34.41 29.32 -13.52
CA THR A 406 34.71 29.49 -14.94
C THR A 406 33.47 29.50 -15.80
N GLY A 407 33.32 30.48 -16.69
CA GLY A 407 32.22 30.54 -17.66
C GLY A 407 30.83 30.71 -17.02
N CYS A 408 30.78 31.25 -15.80
CA CYS A 408 29.51 31.41 -15.07
C CYS A 408 28.89 32.80 -15.24
N SER A 409 27.56 32.85 -15.20
CA SER A 409 26.83 34.12 -15.32
C SER A 409 25.70 34.23 -14.29
N SER A 410 25.36 35.47 -13.94
CA SER A 410 24.22 35.76 -13.09
C SER A 410 23.44 36.98 -13.60
N SER A 411 22.14 36.79 -13.79
CA SER A 411 21.15 37.87 -13.94
C SER A 411 20.27 38.05 -12.70
N ALA A 412 20.60 37.34 -11.61
CA ALA A 412 19.84 37.40 -10.37
C ALA A 412 19.97 38.77 -9.68
N THR A 413 18.91 39.23 -9.05
CA THR A 413 18.97 40.34 -8.09
C THR A 413 19.66 39.85 -6.81
N VAL A 414 20.79 40.45 -6.47
CA VAL A 414 21.60 40.10 -5.31
C VAL A 414 21.48 41.16 -4.23
N LYS A 415 21.13 40.77 -3.00
CA LYS A 415 21.00 41.70 -1.87
C LYS A 415 21.72 41.16 -0.63
N GLY A 416 22.57 42.01 -0.02
CA GLY A 416 23.29 41.62 1.19
C GLY A 416 23.77 42.82 1.99
N THR A 417 24.55 42.56 3.07
CA THR A 417 25.07 43.60 3.96
C THR A 417 26.59 43.74 3.88
N VAL A 418 27.30 42.62 3.76
CA VAL A 418 28.76 42.54 3.70
C VAL A 418 29.16 41.59 2.58
N ASP A 419 30.21 41.88 1.84
CA ASP A 419 30.78 41.04 0.77
C ASP A 419 29.72 40.61 -0.25
N VAL A 420 29.17 41.57 -0.99
CA VAL A 420 28.09 41.31 -1.95
C VAL A 420 28.60 41.47 -3.38
N GLY A 421 28.37 40.48 -4.22
CA GLY A 421 28.81 40.50 -5.62
C GLY A 421 27.83 39.84 -6.59
N GLY A 422 27.78 40.30 -7.82
CA GLY A 422 26.88 39.76 -8.84
C GLY A 422 27.13 38.29 -9.17
N VAL A 423 28.40 37.83 -9.12
CA VAL A 423 28.78 36.43 -9.32
C VAL A 423 29.18 35.79 -7.99
N ALA A 424 30.14 36.38 -7.28
CA ALA A 424 30.65 35.88 -6.01
C ALA A 424 30.63 36.98 -4.96
N GLY A 425 30.18 36.71 -3.74
CA GLY A 425 30.28 37.66 -2.63
C GLY A 425 31.72 37.78 -2.16
N GLU A 426 32.36 36.67 -1.81
CA GLU A 426 33.80 36.65 -1.46
C GLU A 426 34.54 35.68 -2.38
N LYS A 427 35.71 36.10 -2.89
CA LYS A 427 36.49 35.31 -3.84
C LYS A 427 37.97 35.30 -3.48
N TRP A 428 38.51 34.09 -3.19
CA TRP A 428 39.95 33.84 -2.99
C TRP A 428 40.52 32.93 -4.09
N GLY A 429 39.72 32.01 -4.66
CA GLY A 429 40.09 31.19 -5.82
C GLY A 429 40.15 31.96 -7.13
N SER A 430 40.33 31.25 -8.25
CA SER A 430 40.32 31.87 -9.58
C SER A 430 38.89 32.10 -10.09
N MET A 431 38.71 33.18 -10.87
CA MET A 431 37.47 33.48 -11.58
C MET A 431 37.81 33.90 -13.01
N THR A 432 37.26 33.19 -14.00
CA THR A 432 37.56 33.42 -15.41
C THR A 432 36.30 33.38 -16.26
N ALA A 433 36.16 34.28 -17.21
CA ALA A 433 35.04 34.37 -18.14
C ALA A 433 33.65 34.39 -17.45
N CYS A 434 33.56 35.11 -16.31
CA CYS A 434 32.31 35.25 -15.55
C CYS A 434 31.77 36.69 -15.66
N TYR A 435 30.46 36.80 -15.68
CA TYR A 435 29.81 38.12 -15.71
C TYR A 435 28.48 38.13 -14.93
N ALA A 436 28.06 39.30 -14.51
CA ALA A 436 26.74 39.51 -13.93
C ALA A 436 26.05 40.71 -14.58
N THR A 437 24.74 40.59 -14.80
CA THR A 437 23.87 41.63 -15.36
C THR A 437 22.74 42.04 -14.42
N GLY A 438 22.53 41.25 -13.32
CA GLY A 438 21.50 41.53 -12.33
C GLY A 438 21.85 42.66 -11.37
N ASN A 439 20.86 43.24 -10.73
CA ASN A 439 21.04 44.31 -9.74
C ASN A 439 21.72 43.78 -8.47
N VAL A 440 22.74 44.52 -8.00
CA VAL A 440 23.42 44.22 -6.73
C VAL A 440 23.14 45.35 -5.74
N THR A 441 22.61 44.99 -4.57
CA THR A 441 22.28 45.97 -3.52
C THR A 441 23.02 45.60 -2.23
N VAL A 442 23.77 46.56 -1.70
CA VAL A 442 24.46 46.47 -0.41
C VAL A 442 23.73 47.35 0.60
N SER A 443 23.21 46.77 1.67
CA SER A 443 22.51 47.52 2.72
C SER A 443 23.50 47.89 3.82
N TYR A 444 23.92 49.16 3.88
CA TYR A 444 24.74 49.66 4.97
C TYR A 444 23.87 50.11 6.14
N THR A 445 24.13 49.58 7.35
CA THR A 445 23.65 50.25 8.57
C THR A 445 24.64 51.35 8.95
N HIS A 446 24.34 52.59 8.60
CA HIS A 446 25.08 53.73 9.12
C HIS A 446 24.76 53.88 10.62
N LEU A 447 25.75 53.55 11.47
CA LEU A 447 25.81 54.17 12.78
C LEU A 447 26.14 55.67 12.56
N THR A 448 25.16 56.52 12.69
CA THR A 448 25.41 57.96 12.79
C THR A 448 26.24 58.17 14.03
N LEU A 449 27.51 58.54 13.84
CA LEU A 449 28.35 59.05 14.95
C LEU A 449 27.63 60.26 15.54
N PRO A 450 27.53 60.37 16.87
CA PRO A 450 26.95 61.57 17.47
C PRO A 450 27.75 62.76 17.04
N THR A 451 27.08 63.77 16.47
CA THR A 451 27.66 65.06 16.12
C THR A 451 28.11 65.71 17.42
N ILE A 452 29.43 65.78 17.68
CA ILE A 452 29.97 66.56 18.75
C ILE A 452 29.82 68.01 18.27
N ARG A 453 28.86 68.75 18.83
CA ARG A 453 28.85 70.22 18.73
C ARG A 453 29.99 70.77 19.60
N LEU A 454 31.00 71.34 18.99
CA LEU A 454 31.95 72.19 19.64
C LEU A 454 31.32 73.53 20.02
#